data_bb67403dfcb6683c8f87ce900d711533
#
_entry.id   bb67403dfcb6683c8f87ce900d711533
#
_cell.length_a   1.000
_cell.length_b   1.000
_cell.length_c   1.000
_cell.angle_alpha   90.00
_cell.angle_beta   90.00
_cell.angle_gamma   90.00
#
_symmetry.space_group_name_H-M   'P 1'
#
loop_
_entity.id
_entity.type
_entity.pdbx_description
1 polymer ?
#
loop_
_entity_poly.entity_id
_entity_poly.type
_entity_poly.pdbx_seq_one_letter_code
_entity_poly.pdbx_strand_id
1 'polypeptide(L)'
;QNLKFSKQKHPRVLVMVPTRELVLQVEEEIGKFAKYLNLRVAAVYGGVNMNTHHLLVAQGCDIVVATPGRLYDLTLSRALRLKEIKQLVIDEVDVMLDLGFRFQLTNILEILPPQRQNIMFSATMTDDVDLFIQDFFKSPENISVAVSGTPLDNIDQVCYSVPNFYTKVNLLQYLKKDKQQFKKV
;
A
#
# COMPACT_ATOMS: atom_id res chain seq x y z
N GLN A 1 -14.77 14.04 -5.43
CA GLN A 1 -15.51 15.14 -6.06
C GLN A 1 -15.66 16.38 -5.15
N ASN A 2 -15.55 16.22 -3.84
CA ASN A 2 -15.72 17.33 -2.89
C ASN A 2 -14.45 18.18 -2.65
N LEU A 3 -13.31 17.78 -3.18
CA LEU A 3 -12.07 18.55 -3.10
C LEU A 3 -12.05 19.57 -4.23
N LYS A 4 -11.98 20.85 -3.90
CA LYS A 4 -11.70 21.92 -4.89
C LYS A 4 -10.24 21.78 -5.31
N PHE A 5 -9.98 21.13 -6.43
CA PHE A 5 -8.65 21.03 -7.01
C PHE A 5 -8.27 22.38 -7.61
N SER A 6 -7.33 23.05 -7.00
CA SER A 6 -6.63 24.18 -7.59
C SER A 6 -5.31 23.63 -8.16
N LYS A 7 -4.65 24.36 -9.07
CA LYS A 7 -3.30 24.05 -9.56
C LYS A 7 -2.27 24.21 -8.43
N GLN A 8 -2.43 23.44 -7.36
CA GLN A 8 -1.55 23.49 -6.20
C GLN A 8 -0.30 22.66 -6.46
N LYS A 9 0.81 23.11 -5.91
CA LYS A 9 2.11 22.45 -6.04
C LYS A 9 2.19 21.16 -5.17
N HIS A 10 1.34 21.04 -4.15
CA HIS A 10 1.40 19.99 -3.15
C HIS A 10 0.16 19.08 -3.16
N PRO A 11 0.31 17.77 -2.91
CA PRO A 11 -0.79 16.82 -2.95
C PRO A 11 -1.80 17.05 -1.82
N ARG A 12 -3.05 16.68 -2.10
CA ARG A 12 -4.15 16.67 -1.14
C ARG A 12 -4.59 15.27 -0.78
N VAL A 13 -4.28 14.30 -1.62
CA VAL A 13 -4.58 12.88 -1.38
C VAL A 13 -3.27 12.12 -1.36
N LEU A 14 -3.10 11.32 -0.33
CA LEU A 14 -2.00 10.37 -0.19
C LEU A 14 -2.58 8.96 -0.11
N VAL A 15 -2.09 8.07 -0.98
CA VAL A 15 -2.36 6.64 -0.94
C VAL A 15 -1.04 5.92 -0.65
N MET A 16 -0.99 5.14 0.41
CA MET A 16 0.17 4.31 0.75
C MET A 16 -0.15 2.85 0.52
N VAL A 17 0.76 2.14 -0.15
CA VAL A 17 0.66 0.72 -0.47
C VAL A 17 2.01 0.03 -0.28
N PRO A 18 2.08 -1.29 -0.01
CA PRO A 18 3.31 -1.96 0.37
C PRO A 18 4.34 -2.11 -0.75
N THR A 19 3.90 -2.28 -2.00
CA THR A 19 4.78 -2.68 -3.10
C THR A 19 4.75 -1.72 -4.28
N ARG A 20 5.83 -1.75 -5.08
CA ARG A 20 5.93 -0.98 -6.32
C ARG A 20 4.84 -1.34 -7.32
N GLU A 21 4.57 -2.64 -7.45
CA GLU A 21 3.58 -3.19 -8.38
C GLU A 21 2.21 -2.62 -8.06
N LEU A 22 1.85 -2.59 -6.77
CA LEU A 22 0.58 -2.04 -6.32
C LEU A 22 0.51 -0.52 -6.49
N VAL A 23 1.62 0.22 -6.31
CA VAL A 23 1.67 1.66 -6.61
C VAL A 23 1.30 1.91 -8.08
N LEU A 24 1.88 1.16 -9.02
CA LEU A 24 1.61 1.33 -10.45
C LEU A 24 0.18 0.95 -10.82
N GLN A 25 -0.34 -0.13 -10.22
CA GLN A 25 -1.72 -0.56 -10.44
C GLN A 25 -2.72 0.49 -9.94
N VAL A 26 -2.53 1.00 -8.73
CA VAL A 26 -3.41 2.02 -8.14
C VAL A 26 -3.31 3.34 -8.90
N GLU A 27 -2.10 3.75 -9.34
CA GLU A 27 -1.93 4.92 -10.20
C GLU A 27 -2.73 4.79 -11.50
N GLU A 28 -2.64 3.64 -12.17
CA GLU A 28 -3.38 3.36 -13.41
C GLU A 28 -4.89 3.43 -13.18
N GLU A 29 -5.40 2.80 -12.12
CA GLU A 29 -6.83 2.83 -11.80
C GLU A 29 -7.32 4.24 -11.46
N ILE A 30 -6.57 4.99 -10.66
CA ILE A 30 -6.90 6.41 -10.38
C ILE A 30 -6.89 7.21 -11.70
N GLY A 31 -5.93 6.96 -12.58
CA GLY A 31 -5.86 7.60 -13.89
C GLY A 31 -7.11 7.37 -14.74
N LYS A 32 -7.67 6.16 -14.73
CA LYS A 32 -8.93 5.83 -15.43
C LYS A 32 -10.11 6.65 -14.89
N PHE A 33 -10.23 6.78 -13.55
CA PHE A 33 -11.29 7.57 -12.92
C PHE A 33 -11.06 9.09 -13.07
N ALA A 34 -9.81 9.51 -13.12
CA ALA A 34 -9.42 10.92 -13.20
C ALA A 34 -9.37 11.47 -14.62
N LYS A 35 -9.60 10.65 -15.65
CA LYS A 35 -9.42 10.96 -17.07
C LYS A 35 -10.02 12.30 -17.51
N TYR A 36 -11.13 12.71 -16.91
CA TYR A 36 -11.84 13.95 -17.26
C TYR A 36 -11.71 15.05 -16.20
N LEU A 37 -10.84 14.88 -15.20
CA LEU A 37 -10.76 15.76 -14.03
C LEU A 37 -9.50 16.63 -13.98
N ASN A 38 -8.59 16.55 -14.95
CA ASN A 38 -7.29 17.26 -14.95
C ASN A 38 -6.48 17.07 -13.65
N LEU A 39 -6.56 15.89 -13.03
CA LEU A 39 -5.81 15.55 -11.84
C LEU A 39 -4.45 14.98 -12.20
N ARG A 40 -3.43 15.43 -11.48
CA ARG A 40 -2.05 14.94 -11.61
C ARG A 40 -1.80 13.91 -10.53
N VAL A 41 -1.54 12.68 -10.94
CA VAL A 41 -1.17 11.57 -10.06
C VAL A 41 0.32 11.35 -10.13
N ALA A 42 0.99 11.20 -9.00
CA ALA A 42 2.41 10.89 -8.91
C ALA A 42 2.62 9.54 -8.23
N ALA A 43 3.25 8.61 -8.94
CA ALA A 43 3.68 7.32 -8.42
C ALA A 43 5.09 7.40 -7.82
N VAL A 44 5.24 7.02 -6.55
CA VAL A 44 6.47 7.14 -5.76
C VAL A 44 6.83 5.82 -5.10
N TYR A 45 7.92 5.15 -5.54
CA TYR A 45 8.29 3.82 -5.06
C TYR A 45 9.81 3.57 -5.09
N GLY A 46 10.25 2.57 -4.34
CA GLY A 46 11.64 2.16 -4.28
C GLY A 46 12.17 1.52 -5.58
N GLY A 47 13.48 1.32 -5.68
CA GLY A 47 14.10 0.61 -6.80
C GLY A 47 14.34 1.45 -8.07
N VAL A 48 14.04 2.75 -8.06
CA VAL A 48 14.37 3.69 -9.14
C VAL A 48 15.21 4.85 -8.62
N ASN A 49 15.86 5.59 -9.53
CA ASN A 49 16.67 6.73 -9.16
C ASN A 49 15.81 7.80 -8.42
N MET A 50 16.33 8.29 -7.30
CA MET A 50 15.68 9.32 -6.49
C MET A 50 15.40 10.61 -7.29
N ASN A 51 16.33 11.01 -8.17
CA ASN A 51 16.19 12.22 -8.99
C ASN A 51 14.96 12.17 -9.91
N THR A 52 14.58 10.99 -10.40
CA THR A 52 13.36 10.82 -11.20
C THR A 52 12.13 11.25 -10.40
N HIS A 53 12.03 10.81 -9.14
CA HIS A 53 10.92 11.21 -8.28
C HIS A 53 11.01 12.68 -7.85
N HIS A 54 12.22 13.23 -7.63
CA HIS A 54 12.38 14.66 -7.37
C HIS A 54 11.82 15.50 -8.51
N LEU A 55 12.13 15.16 -9.76
CA LEU A 55 11.60 15.86 -10.95
C LEU A 55 10.09 15.69 -11.07
N LEU A 56 9.57 14.49 -10.81
CA LEU A 56 8.15 14.20 -10.86
C LEU A 56 7.36 15.06 -9.86
N VAL A 57 7.77 15.06 -8.59
CA VAL A 57 7.05 15.82 -7.55
C VAL A 57 7.27 17.34 -7.67
N ALA A 58 8.40 17.79 -8.26
CA ALA A 58 8.66 19.21 -8.51
C ALA A 58 7.67 19.84 -9.51
N GLN A 59 7.12 19.06 -10.44
CA GLN A 59 6.07 19.48 -11.36
C GLN A 59 4.73 19.74 -10.64
N GLY A 60 4.61 19.27 -9.38
CA GLY A 60 3.40 19.32 -8.58
C GLY A 60 2.43 18.19 -8.93
N CYS A 61 1.72 17.72 -7.92
CA CYS A 61 0.72 16.65 -8.04
C CYS A 61 -0.46 16.93 -7.11
N ASP A 62 -1.60 16.34 -7.44
CA ASP A 62 -2.84 16.45 -6.66
C ASP A 62 -3.03 15.20 -5.79
N ILE A 63 -2.58 14.05 -6.30
CA ILE A 63 -2.61 12.74 -5.66
C ILE A 63 -1.21 12.14 -5.69
N VAL A 64 -0.76 11.58 -4.58
CA VAL A 64 0.45 10.76 -4.50
C VAL A 64 0.06 9.33 -4.14
N VAL A 65 0.54 8.38 -4.93
CA VAL A 65 0.49 6.95 -4.60
C VAL A 65 1.91 6.50 -4.31
N ALA A 66 2.17 5.91 -3.14
CA ALA A 66 3.54 5.70 -2.71
C ALA A 66 3.76 4.44 -1.87
N THR A 67 4.98 3.88 -1.96
CA THR A 67 5.49 2.99 -0.91
C THR A 67 6.07 3.81 0.25
N PRO A 68 5.93 3.34 1.51
CA PRO A 68 6.32 4.13 2.70
C PRO A 68 7.77 4.60 2.69
N GLY A 69 8.71 3.72 2.32
CA GLY A 69 10.14 4.04 2.35
C GLY A 69 10.51 5.22 1.45
N ARG A 70 10.15 5.16 0.17
CA ARG A 70 10.47 6.23 -0.80
C ARG A 70 9.71 7.52 -0.50
N LEU A 71 8.48 7.41 -0.03
CA LEU A 71 7.72 8.59 0.41
C LEU A 71 8.44 9.30 1.54
N TYR A 72 8.89 8.56 2.55
CA TYR A 72 9.64 9.10 3.67
C TYR A 72 10.94 9.79 3.23
N ASP A 73 11.72 9.17 2.33
CA ASP A 73 12.93 9.78 1.77
C ASP A 73 12.67 11.13 1.09
N LEU A 74 11.57 11.22 0.30
CA LEU A 74 11.19 12.47 -0.36
C LEU A 74 10.72 13.55 0.62
N THR A 75 10.14 13.17 1.75
CA THR A 75 9.77 14.13 2.80
C THR A 75 10.99 14.62 3.57
N LEU A 76 11.94 13.74 3.89
CA LEU A 76 13.21 14.10 4.54
C LEU A 76 14.03 15.07 3.67
N SER A 77 14.13 14.79 2.37
CA SER A 77 14.81 15.69 1.43
C SER A 77 14.05 16.99 1.13
N ARG A 78 12.86 17.16 1.72
CA ARG A 78 11.95 18.31 1.49
C ARG A 78 11.49 18.47 0.04
N ALA A 79 11.69 17.46 -0.81
CA ALA A 79 11.21 17.47 -2.19
C ALA A 79 9.69 17.39 -2.26
N LEU A 80 9.08 16.66 -1.33
CA LEU A 80 7.63 16.52 -1.22
C LEU A 80 7.14 17.05 0.13
N ARG A 81 6.12 17.90 0.11
CA ARG A 81 5.48 18.43 1.33
C ARG A 81 4.08 17.86 1.47
N LEU A 82 3.80 17.27 2.64
CA LEU A 82 2.53 16.61 2.93
C LEU A 82 1.56 17.48 3.75
N LYS A 83 1.88 18.75 3.98
CA LYS A 83 1.09 19.66 4.84
C LYS A 83 -0.32 19.97 4.31
N GLU A 84 -0.57 19.72 3.03
CA GLU A 84 -1.86 19.99 2.37
C GLU A 84 -2.73 18.73 2.23
N ILE A 85 -2.29 17.59 2.77
CA ILE A 85 -3.05 16.34 2.70
C ILE A 85 -4.37 16.49 3.47
N LYS A 86 -5.46 16.18 2.79
CA LYS A 86 -6.83 16.16 3.32
C LYS A 86 -7.40 14.75 3.43
N GLN A 87 -6.90 13.83 2.62
CA GLN A 87 -7.30 12.43 2.61
C GLN A 87 -6.07 11.54 2.59
N LEU A 88 -6.06 10.58 3.49
CA LEU A 88 -5.07 9.52 3.59
C LEU A 88 -5.76 8.19 3.38
N VAL A 89 -5.22 7.39 2.46
CA VAL A 89 -5.59 5.99 2.28
C VAL A 89 -4.36 5.13 2.57
N ILE A 90 -4.52 4.12 3.41
CA ILE A 90 -3.50 3.10 3.69
C ILE A 90 -4.11 1.77 3.27
N ASP A 91 -3.54 1.13 2.27
CA ASP A 91 -4.02 -0.16 1.77
C ASP A 91 -3.02 -1.27 2.07
N GLU A 92 -3.51 -2.46 2.42
CA GLU A 92 -2.71 -3.60 2.87
C GLU A 92 -1.77 -3.25 4.03
N VAL A 93 -2.32 -2.63 5.10
CA VAL A 93 -1.51 -2.19 6.25
C VAL A 93 -0.84 -3.37 6.96
N ASP A 94 -1.49 -4.52 7.05
CA ASP A 94 -0.92 -5.76 7.59
C ASP A 94 0.36 -6.17 6.84
N VAL A 95 0.33 -6.18 5.53
CA VAL A 95 1.51 -6.47 4.69
C VAL A 95 2.61 -5.42 4.91
N MET A 96 2.26 -4.14 5.04
CA MET A 96 3.26 -3.10 5.30
C MET A 96 3.94 -3.27 6.66
N LEU A 97 3.20 -3.66 7.69
CA LEU A 97 3.76 -3.94 9.02
C LEU A 97 4.65 -5.19 9.00
N ASP A 98 4.24 -6.26 8.32
CA ASP A 98 5.02 -7.49 8.14
C ASP A 98 6.32 -7.24 7.37
N LEU A 99 6.32 -6.33 6.40
CA LEU A 99 7.52 -5.89 5.67
C LEU A 99 8.42 -4.93 6.47
N GLY A 100 8.04 -4.58 7.70
CA GLY A 100 8.84 -3.76 8.60
C GLY A 100 8.73 -2.24 8.35
N PHE A 101 7.69 -1.76 7.66
CA PHE A 101 7.50 -0.34 7.38
C PHE A 101 6.91 0.46 8.56
N ARG A 102 6.75 -0.14 9.75
CA ARG A 102 6.18 0.55 10.92
C ARG A 102 6.85 1.89 11.21
N PHE A 103 8.19 1.93 11.17
CA PHE A 103 8.94 3.17 11.40
C PHE A 103 8.59 4.26 10.39
N GLN A 104 8.58 3.95 9.10
CA GLN A 104 8.24 4.92 8.04
C GLN A 104 6.80 5.38 8.14
N LEU A 105 5.86 4.47 8.39
CA LEU A 105 4.45 4.78 8.56
C LEU A 105 4.23 5.75 9.72
N THR A 106 4.81 5.45 10.89
CA THR A 106 4.73 6.31 12.09
C THR A 106 5.22 7.72 11.79
N ASN A 107 6.43 7.86 11.25
CA ASN A 107 7.00 9.18 10.95
C ASN A 107 6.20 9.95 9.90
N ILE A 108 5.66 9.26 8.88
CA ILE A 108 4.79 9.90 7.89
C ILE A 108 3.51 10.42 8.55
N LEU A 109 2.86 9.60 9.38
CA LEU A 109 1.62 9.98 10.06
C LEU A 109 1.78 11.18 10.99
N GLU A 110 2.94 11.31 11.66
CA GLU A 110 3.27 12.43 12.55
C GLU A 110 3.41 13.76 11.80
N ILE A 111 3.94 13.75 10.56
CA ILE A 111 4.10 14.96 9.76
C ILE A 111 2.86 15.37 8.97
N LEU A 112 1.86 14.50 8.89
CA LEU A 112 0.59 14.79 8.22
C LEU A 112 -0.27 15.77 9.05
N PRO A 113 -1.10 16.62 8.40
CA PRO A 113 -2.03 17.50 9.11
C PRO A 113 -2.96 16.71 10.02
N PRO A 114 -3.27 17.22 11.24
CA PRO A 114 -4.18 16.53 12.15
C PRO A 114 -5.64 16.50 11.64
N GLN A 115 -6.02 17.49 10.85
CA GLN A 115 -7.36 17.56 10.24
C GLN A 115 -7.34 16.92 8.86
N ARG A 116 -7.54 15.60 8.81
CA ARG A 116 -7.64 14.83 7.57
C ARG A 116 -8.61 13.67 7.75
N GLN A 117 -9.16 13.20 6.64
CA GLN A 117 -9.88 11.94 6.60
C GLN A 117 -8.86 10.80 6.43
N ASN A 118 -8.94 9.79 7.29
CA ASN A 118 -8.16 8.56 7.18
C ASN A 118 -9.05 7.41 6.73
N ILE A 119 -8.57 6.61 5.79
CA ILE A 119 -9.18 5.36 5.36
C ILE A 119 -8.08 4.31 5.39
N MET A 120 -8.35 3.15 5.98
CA MET A 120 -7.38 2.07 6.08
C MET A 120 -8.02 0.75 5.69
N PHE A 121 -7.30 -0.05 4.91
CA PHE A 121 -7.69 -1.39 4.51
C PHE A 121 -6.65 -2.41 5.00
N SER A 122 -7.16 -3.53 5.46
CA SER A 122 -6.36 -4.69 5.87
C SER A 122 -7.12 -5.97 5.56
N ALA A 123 -6.42 -6.99 5.10
CA ALA A 123 -6.99 -8.32 4.94
C ALA A 123 -7.08 -9.07 6.28
N THR A 124 -6.17 -8.77 7.21
CA THR A 124 -6.08 -9.41 8.52
C THR A 124 -6.06 -8.38 9.64
N MET A 125 -6.64 -8.74 10.79
CA MET A 125 -6.58 -7.96 12.03
C MET A 125 -5.64 -8.68 12.99
N THR A 126 -4.35 -8.37 12.87
CA THR A 126 -3.31 -8.85 13.80
C THR A 126 -3.16 -7.89 14.98
N ASP A 127 -2.53 -8.34 16.08
CA ASP A 127 -2.25 -7.47 17.25
C ASP A 127 -1.47 -6.21 16.83
N ASP A 128 -0.55 -6.34 15.84
CA ASP A 128 0.22 -5.20 15.32
C ASP A 128 -0.66 -4.19 14.56
N VAL A 129 -1.66 -4.66 13.82
CA VAL A 129 -2.64 -3.78 13.13
C VAL A 129 -3.52 -3.09 14.16
N ASP A 130 -4.01 -3.81 15.17
CA ASP A 130 -4.83 -3.23 16.24
C ASP A 130 -4.08 -2.16 17.04
N LEU A 131 -2.83 -2.41 17.40
CA LEU A 131 -1.96 -1.42 18.07
C LEU A 131 -1.73 -0.20 17.18
N PHE A 132 -1.49 -0.40 15.88
CA PHE A 132 -1.31 0.70 14.94
C PHE A 132 -2.58 1.57 14.82
N ILE A 133 -3.76 0.94 14.82
CA ILE A 133 -5.04 1.67 14.81
C ILE A 133 -5.18 2.51 16.07
N GLN A 134 -4.91 1.94 17.26
CA GLN A 134 -5.02 2.64 18.54
C GLN A 134 -4.08 3.85 18.62
N ASP A 135 -2.87 3.73 18.08
CA ASP A 135 -1.87 4.81 18.10
C ASP A 135 -2.26 6.01 17.21
N PHE A 136 -2.87 5.76 16.06
CA PHE A 136 -3.01 6.78 15.01
C PHE A 136 -4.43 7.15 14.60
N PHE A 137 -5.45 6.36 14.98
CA PHE A 137 -6.84 6.59 14.59
C PHE A 137 -7.74 6.83 15.81
N LYS A 138 -8.44 7.95 15.82
CA LYS A 138 -9.38 8.30 16.88
C LYS A 138 -10.77 7.81 16.53
N SER A 139 -11.31 6.86 17.32
CA SER A 139 -12.67 6.32 17.17
C SER A 139 -13.00 5.93 15.72
N PRO A 140 -12.23 5.03 15.08
CA PRO A 140 -12.49 4.65 13.70
C PRO A 140 -13.80 3.87 13.59
N GLU A 141 -14.53 4.09 12.50
CA GLU A 141 -15.63 3.21 12.07
C GLU A 141 -15.03 1.94 11.50
N ASN A 142 -15.40 0.79 12.04
CA ASN A 142 -14.93 -0.52 11.56
C ASN A 142 -16.00 -1.16 10.67
N ILE A 143 -15.63 -1.42 9.41
CA ILE A 143 -16.49 -2.08 8.43
C ILE A 143 -15.84 -3.42 8.05
N SER A 144 -16.40 -4.52 8.51
CA SER A 144 -15.97 -5.87 8.18
C SER A 144 -16.90 -6.49 7.13
N VAL A 145 -16.34 -6.97 6.03
CA VAL A 145 -17.10 -7.54 4.90
C VAL A 145 -17.10 -9.08 4.92
N ALA A 146 -16.09 -9.69 5.53
CA ALA A 146 -15.96 -11.13 5.66
C ALA A 146 -15.34 -11.50 7.01
N VAL A 147 -15.62 -12.70 7.49
CA VAL A 147 -14.90 -13.25 8.65
C VAL A 147 -13.49 -13.58 8.21
N SER A 148 -12.48 -12.93 8.83
CA SER A 148 -11.07 -13.18 8.56
C SER A 148 -10.76 -14.68 8.71
N GLY A 149 -10.10 -15.26 7.70
CA GLY A 149 -9.68 -16.66 7.74
C GLY A 149 -10.72 -17.67 7.24
N THR A 150 -11.84 -17.24 6.64
CA THR A 150 -12.76 -18.18 5.98
C THR A 150 -12.07 -18.73 4.72
N PRO A 151 -11.80 -20.04 4.62
CA PRO A 151 -11.27 -20.64 3.39
C PRO A 151 -12.22 -20.37 2.24
N LEU A 152 -11.70 -20.10 1.06
CA LEU A 152 -12.52 -20.04 -0.14
C LEU A 152 -13.00 -21.46 -0.45
N ASP A 153 -14.31 -21.72 -0.42
CA ASP A 153 -14.92 -23.02 -0.64
C ASP A 153 -14.54 -23.67 -1.99
N ASN A 154 -14.02 -22.87 -2.91
CA ASN A 154 -13.62 -23.30 -4.25
C ASN A 154 -12.11 -23.58 -4.39
N ILE A 155 -11.34 -23.57 -3.30
CA ILE A 155 -9.90 -23.84 -3.30
C ILE A 155 -9.60 -25.07 -2.46
N ASP A 156 -9.19 -26.16 -3.10
CA ASP A 156 -8.68 -27.34 -2.42
C ASP A 156 -7.28 -27.04 -1.84
N GLN A 157 -7.17 -27.07 -0.52
CA GLN A 157 -5.92 -26.81 0.18
C GLN A 157 -5.37 -28.12 0.75
N VAL A 158 -4.14 -28.46 0.37
CA VAL A 158 -3.45 -29.66 0.87
C VAL A 158 -2.13 -29.24 1.53
N CYS A 159 -1.90 -29.72 2.75
CA CYS A 159 -0.67 -29.45 3.49
C CYS A 159 0.17 -30.73 3.61
N TYR A 160 1.46 -30.62 3.27
CA TYR A 160 2.43 -31.70 3.43
C TYR A 160 3.45 -31.32 4.51
N SER A 161 3.50 -32.08 5.60
CA SER A 161 4.55 -31.92 6.60
C SER A 161 5.85 -32.55 6.10
N VAL A 162 6.93 -31.78 6.10
CA VAL A 162 8.27 -32.24 5.66
C VAL A 162 9.33 -31.89 6.70
N PRO A 163 10.34 -32.76 6.93
CA PRO A 163 11.29 -32.58 8.04
C PRO A 163 12.31 -31.47 7.82
N ASN A 164 12.56 -31.06 6.58
CA ASN A 164 13.57 -30.04 6.26
C ASN A 164 13.34 -29.40 4.88
N PHE A 165 14.09 -28.32 4.62
CA PHE A 165 14.02 -27.55 3.38
C PHE A 165 14.31 -28.38 2.11
N TYR A 166 15.32 -29.25 2.15
CA TYR A 166 15.67 -30.07 0.98
C TYR A 166 14.55 -31.05 0.62
N THR A 167 13.93 -31.68 1.61
CA THR A 167 12.75 -32.52 1.39
C THR A 167 11.59 -31.72 0.82
N LYS A 168 11.39 -30.48 1.25
CA LYS A 168 10.37 -29.57 0.69
C LYS A 168 10.61 -29.29 -0.80
N VAL A 169 11.85 -29.01 -1.19
CA VAL A 169 12.22 -28.79 -2.60
C VAL A 169 12.02 -30.05 -3.44
N ASN A 170 12.44 -31.20 -2.93
CA ASN A 170 12.27 -32.49 -3.61
C ASN A 170 10.78 -32.85 -3.79
N LEU A 171 9.97 -32.63 -2.78
CA LEU A 171 8.52 -32.82 -2.86
C LEU A 171 7.90 -31.91 -3.91
N LEU A 172 8.28 -30.63 -3.95
CA LEU A 172 7.79 -29.69 -4.96
C LEU A 172 8.15 -30.18 -6.38
N GLN A 173 9.41 -30.64 -6.59
CA GLN A 173 9.83 -31.20 -7.88
C GLN A 173 9.05 -32.45 -8.26
N TYR A 174 8.76 -33.32 -7.29
CA TYR A 174 7.94 -34.52 -7.50
C TYR A 174 6.51 -34.16 -7.92
N LEU A 175 5.84 -33.26 -7.19
CA LEU A 175 4.49 -32.81 -7.47
C LEU A 175 4.39 -32.14 -8.86
N LYS A 176 5.38 -31.33 -9.24
CA LYS A 176 5.43 -30.70 -10.57
C LYS A 176 5.50 -31.67 -11.76
N LYS A 177 5.86 -32.94 -11.56
CA LYS A 177 5.85 -33.95 -12.64
C LYS A 177 4.45 -34.30 -13.08
N ASP A 178 3.46 -34.17 -12.22
CA ASP A 178 2.05 -34.38 -12.57
C ASP A 178 1.47 -33.13 -13.26
N LYS A 179 1.65 -33.07 -14.57
CA LYS A 179 1.17 -31.98 -15.42
C LYS A 179 -0.35 -31.94 -15.59
N GLN A 180 -1.07 -32.98 -15.20
CA GLN A 180 -2.53 -33.00 -15.26
C GLN A 180 -3.12 -32.26 -14.05
N GLN A 181 -2.53 -32.43 -12.88
CA GLN A 181 -2.97 -31.81 -11.64
C GLN A 181 -2.41 -30.38 -11.51
N PHE A 182 -1.14 -30.16 -11.89
CA PHE A 182 -0.46 -28.86 -11.75
C PHE A 182 -0.18 -28.22 -13.12
N LYS A 183 -1.15 -27.51 -13.66
CA LYS A 183 -1.05 -26.85 -14.98
C LYS A 183 -0.27 -25.53 -14.93
N LYS A 184 -0.27 -24.83 -13.77
CA LYS A 184 0.48 -23.60 -13.50
C LYS A 184 1.13 -23.72 -12.11
N VAL A 185 2.43 -23.53 -12.04
CA VAL A 185 3.23 -23.53 -10.80
C VAL A 185 4.22 -22.38 -10.86
#